data_1c3faf4347b87bbfdb23646455c65527
#
_entry.id   1c3faf4347b87bbfdb23646455c65527
#
_cell.length_a   1.000
_cell.length_b   1.000
_cell.length_c   1.000
_cell.angle_alpha   90.00
_cell.angle_beta   90.00
_cell.angle_gamma   90.00
#
_symmetry.space_group_name_H-M   'P 1'
#
loop_
_entity.id
_entity.type
_entity.pdbx_description
1 polymer ?
#
loop_
_entity_poly.entity_id
_entity_poly.type
_entity_poly.pdbx_seq_one_letter_code
_entity_poly.pdbx_strand_id
1 'polypeptide(L)'
;MKHIDVTEEEYLAAVTQACEIVDAIDSNSAKPLRYQDAAIKRFIAAIYDTIVPCDVLEILMVSDARRKNMLLTLLVGRSIYGRPRHKRADDLLSWGLELSYKNGS
;
A
#
# COMPACT_ATOMS: atom_id res chain seq x y z
N MET A 1 14.08 24.35 -1.95
CA MET A 1 13.56 22.96 -1.96
C MET A 1 12.06 23.01 -1.74
N LYS A 2 11.31 22.42 -2.65
CA LYS A 2 9.85 22.37 -2.47
C LYS A 2 9.50 21.30 -1.45
N HIS A 3 8.69 21.67 -0.48
CA HIS A 3 8.13 20.69 0.45
C HIS A 3 7.09 19.85 -0.28
N ILE A 4 7.09 18.57 -0.01
CA ILE A 4 6.04 17.68 -0.50
C ILE A 4 4.89 17.79 0.49
N ASP A 5 3.85 18.53 0.09
CA ASP A 5 2.67 18.69 0.91
C ASP A 5 1.60 17.70 0.46
N VAL A 6 1.16 16.87 1.39
CA VAL A 6 0.05 15.94 1.17
C VAL A 6 -1.02 16.28 2.20
N THR A 7 -2.22 16.62 1.73
CA THR A 7 -3.36 16.83 2.62
C THR A 7 -3.90 15.50 3.10
N GLU A 8 -4.64 15.51 4.20
CA GLU A 8 -5.30 14.30 4.69
C GLU A 8 -6.26 13.73 3.65
N GLU A 9 -6.97 14.60 2.92
CA GLU A 9 -7.88 14.17 1.85
C GLU A 9 -7.13 13.45 0.72
N GLU A 10 -5.99 13.98 0.32
CA GLU A 10 -5.15 13.34 -0.70
C GLU A 10 -4.63 11.98 -0.22
N TYR A 11 -4.23 11.91 1.05
CA TYR A 11 -3.77 10.68 1.66
C TYR A 11 -4.89 9.62 1.66
N LEU A 12 -6.08 9.98 2.11
CA LEU A 12 -7.22 9.06 2.17
C LEU A 12 -7.69 8.65 0.76
N ALA A 13 -7.63 9.57 -0.21
CA ALA A 13 -7.92 9.24 -1.60
C ALA A 13 -6.90 8.23 -2.16
N ALA A 14 -5.62 8.37 -1.80
CA ALA A 14 -4.59 7.41 -2.19
C ALA A 14 -4.85 6.04 -1.53
N VAL A 15 -5.29 6.01 -0.29
CA VAL A 15 -5.67 4.75 0.39
C VAL A 15 -6.83 4.08 -0.34
N THR A 16 -7.84 4.84 -0.76
CA THR A 16 -8.96 4.32 -1.54
C THR A 16 -8.49 3.71 -2.86
N GLN A 17 -7.63 4.42 -3.57
CA GLN A 17 -7.05 3.93 -4.82
C GLN A 17 -6.25 2.65 -4.60
N ALA A 18 -5.47 2.60 -3.53
CA ALA A 18 -4.70 1.42 -3.16
C ALA A 18 -5.60 0.21 -2.89
N CYS A 19 -6.70 0.40 -2.18
CA CYS A 19 -7.67 -0.66 -1.92
C CYS A 19 -8.29 -1.19 -3.21
N GLU A 20 -8.60 -0.30 -4.15
CA GLU A 20 -9.14 -0.69 -5.45
C GLU A 20 -8.14 -1.54 -6.25
N ILE A 21 -6.86 -1.18 -6.18
CA ILE A 21 -5.79 -1.96 -6.84
C ILE A 21 -5.70 -3.36 -6.24
N VAL A 22 -5.74 -3.48 -4.92
CA VAL A 22 -5.69 -4.79 -4.26
C VAL A 22 -6.93 -5.61 -4.57
N ASP A 23 -8.11 -4.99 -4.61
CA ASP A 23 -9.33 -5.68 -5.00
C ASP A 23 -9.22 -6.25 -6.42
N ALA A 24 -8.64 -5.49 -7.34
CA ALA A 24 -8.42 -5.95 -8.72
C ALA A 24 -7.42 -7.11 -8.77
N ILE A 25 -6.36 -7.06 -7.95
CA ILE A 25 -5.39 -8.15 -7.84
C ILE A 25 -6.08 -9.41 -7.32
N ASP A 26 -6.85 -9.29 -6.25
CA ASP A 26 -7.51 -10.42 -5.60
C ASP A 26 -8.61 -11.03 -6.48
N SER A 27 -9.28 -10.24 -7.31
CA SER A 27 -10.30 -10.75 -8.23
C SER A 27 -9.70 -11.57 -9.38
N ASN A 28 -8.40 -11.50 -9.60
CA ASN A 28 -7.68 -12.32 -10.58
C ASN A 28 -7.00 -13.53 -9.91
N SER A 29 -7.55 -14.01 -8.81
CA SER A 29 -6.92 -15.02 -7.95
C SER A 29 -6.72 -16.40 -8.59
N ALA A 30 -7.26 -16.65 -9.77
CA ALA A 30 -7.05 -17.91 -10.49
C ALA A 30 -5.60 -18.10 -11.00
N LYS A 31 -4.78 -17.05 -10.92
CA LYS A 31 -3.37 -17.09 -11.37
C LYS A 31 -2.46 -16.81 -10.19
N PRO A 32 -1.24 -17.39 -10.16
CA PRO A 32 -0.26 -17.03 -9.14
C PRO A 32 -0.04 -15.52 -9.14
N LEU A 33 0.09 -14.95 -7.94
CA LEU A 33 0.32 -13.53 -7.79
C LEU A 33 1.64 -13.15 -8.45
N ARG A 34 1.62 -12.15 -9.32
CA ARG A 34 2.85 -11.61 -9.91
C ARG A 34 3.68 -10.98 -8.80
N TYR A 35 5.00 -11.05 -8.95
CA TYR A 35 5.93 -10.44 -8.00
C TYR A 35 5.60 -8.98 -7.72
N GLN A 36 5.31 -8.21 -8.77
CA GLN A 36 4.95 -6.79 -8.65
C GLN A 36 3.66 -6.58 -7.88
N ASP A 37 2.66 -7.42 -8.10
CA ASP A 37 1.37 -7.32 -7.41
C ASP A 37 1.52 -7.67 -5.93
N ALA A 38 2.30 -8.70 -5.62
CA ALA A 38 2.59 -9.06 -4.24
C ALA A 38 3.35 -7.94 -3.52
N ALA A 39 4.31 -7.32 -4.19
CA ALA A 39 5.09 -6.21 -3.63
C ALA A 39 4.19 -5.01 -3.31
N ILE A 40 3.27 -4.66 -4.22
CA ILE A 40 2.33 -3.56 -4.00
C ILE A 40 1.41 -3.87 -2.83
N LYS A 41 0.88 -5.08 -2.75
CA LYS A 41 0.01 -5.49 -1.65
C LYS A 41 0.72 -5.38 -0.29
N ARG A 42 1.98 -5.80 -0.23
CA ARG A 42 2.81 -5.67 0.99
C ARG A 42 3.01 -4.21 1.37
N PHE A 43 3.31 -3.37 0.39
CA PHE A 43 3.50 -1.93 0.64
C PHE A 43 2.24 -1.31 1.24
N ILE A 44 1.08 -1.59 0.65
CA ILE A 44 -0.20 -1.04 1.12
C ILE A 44 -0.50 -1.53 2.54
N ALA A 45 -0.25 -2.80 2.81
CA ALA A 45 -0.43 -3.34 4.16
C ALA A 45 0.54 -2.69 5.15
N ALA A 46 1.78 -2.42 4.73
CA ALA A 46 2.80 -1.77 5.57
C ALA A 46 2.45 -0.32 5.91
N ILE A 47 1.70 0.37 5.06
CA ILE A 47 1.20 1.71 5.36
C ILE A 47 0.29 1.69 6.59
N TYR A 48 -0.50 0.64 6.74
CA TYR A 48 -1.35 0.48 7.92
C TYR A 48 -0.57 -0.10 9.10
N ASP A 49 0.23 -1.15 8.86
CA ASP A 49 0.98 -1.82 9.91
C ASP A 49 2.43 -2.05 9.49
N THR A 50 3.34 -1.34 10.11
CA THR A 50 4.76 -1.32 9.78
C THR A 50 5.49 -2.64 10.08
N ILE A 51 4.83 -3.62 10.68
CA ILE A 51 5.43 -4.94 10.87
C ILE A 51 5.56 -5.73 9.57
N VAL A 52 4.85 -5.31 8.52
CA VAL A 52 4.93 -5.97 7.20
C VAL A 52 6.20 -5.49 6.49
N PRO A 53 7.17 -6.37 6.22
CA PRO A 53 8.38 -5.94 5.53
C PRO A 53 8.10 -5.66 4.06
N CYS A 54 8.66 -4.57 3.54
CA CYS A 54 8.58 -4.25 2.12
C CYS A 54 9.83 -3.49 1.68
N ASP A 55 10.20 -3.66 0.40
CA ASP A 55 11.29 -2.91 -0.21
C ASP A 55 10.69 -1.78 -1.03
N VAL A 56 10.68 -0.58 -0.45
CA VAL A 56 10.07 0.60 -1.05
C VAL A 56 10.75 0.97 -2.37
N LEU A 57 12.07 0.93 -2.41
CA LEU A 57 12.80 1.31 -3.62
C LEU A 57 12.48 0.38 -4.78
N GLU A 58 12.46 -0.91 -4.54
CA GLU A 58 12.13 -1.90 -5.55
C GLU A 58 10.72 -1.69 -6.11
N ILE A 59 9.76 -1.44 -5.21
CA ILE A 59 8.36 -1.21 -5.61
C ILE A 59 8.26 0.04 -6.49
N LEU A 60 8.96 1.12 -6.13
CA LEU A 60 8.96 2.35 -6.92
C LEU A 60 9.58 2.13 -8.30
N MET A 61 10.64 1.32 -8.38
CA MET A 61 11.33 1.06 -9.65
C MET A 61 10.47 0.29 -10.65
N VAL A 62 9.61 -0.60 -10.19
CA VAL A 62 8.78 -1.44 -11.07
C VAL A 62 7.38 -0.86 -11.31
N SER A 63 7.03 0.24 -10.67
CA SER A 63 5.72 0.84 -10.79
C SER A 63 5.68 1.89 -11.90
N ASP A 64 4.52 2.04 -12.57
CA ASP A 64 4.31 3.11 -13.53
C ASP A 64 4.15 4.47 -12.80
N ALA A 65 4.12 5.56 -13.57
CA ALA A 65 4.07 6.92 -13.00
C ALA A 65 2.84 7.14 -12.11
N ARG A 66 1.69 6.59 -12.47
CA ARG A 66 0.45 6.73 -11.71
C ARG A 66 0.56 6.02 -10.36
N ARG A 67 1.07 4.79 -10.36
CA ARG A 67 1.28 4.02 -9.14
C ARG A 67 2.36 4.65 -8.27
N LYS A 68 3.44 5.18 -8.88
CA LYS A 68 4.48 5.89 -8.14
C LYS A 68 3.91 7.08 -7.38
N ASN A 69 3.07 7.88 -8.00
CA ASN A 69 2.44 9.03 -7.35
C ASN A 69 1.58 8.58 -6.17
N MET A 70 0.79 7.53 -6.33
CA MET A 70 -0.02 6.97 -5.26
C MET A 70 0.86 6.49 -4.10
N LEU A 71 1.92 5.73 -4.41
CA LEU A 71 2.83 5.17 -3.40
C LEU A 71 3.54 6.28 -2.63
N LEU A 72 4.01 7.32 -3.32
CA LEU A 72 4.66 8.46 -2.67
C LEU A 72 3.68 9.23 -1.79
N THR A 73 2.44 9.42 -2.25
CA THR A 73 1.40 10.06 -1.45
C THR A 73 1.12 9.26 -0.17
N LEU A 74 1.08 7.94 -0.27
CA LEU A 74 0.91 7.07 0.89
C LEU A 74 2.07 7.19 1.87
N LEU A 75 3.31 7.20 1.38
CA LEU A 75 4.50 7.34 2.22
C LEU A 75 4.49 8.66 2.97
N VAL A 76 4.31 9.77 2.25
CA VAL A 76 4.32 11.10 2.86
C VAL A 76 3.14 11.26 3.81
N GLY A 77 1.96 10.83 3.40
CA GLY A 77 0.76 10.89 4.23
C GLY A 77 0.91 10.08 5.51
N ARG A 78 1.49 8.87 5.42
CA ARG A 78 1.74 8.04 6.60
C ARG A 78 2.69 8.73 7.58
N SER A 79 3.71 9.41 7.07
CA SER A 79 4.68 10.12 7.91
C SER A 79 4.08 11.34 8.61
N ILE A 80 3.07 11.98 8.01
CA ILE A 80 2.43 13.18 8.56
C ILE A 80 1.25 12.82 9.47
N TYR A 81 0.37 11.93 8.99
CA TYR A 81 -0.94 11.68 9.63
C TYR A 81 -1.00 10.37 10.42
N GLY A 82 0.01 9.50 10.28
CA GLY A 82 0.00 8.19 10.91
C GLY A 82 -0.89 7.19 10.16
N ARG A 83 -1.41 6.21 10.89
CA ARG A 83 -2.29 5.21 10.29
C ARG A 83 -3.51 5.85 9.65
N PRO A 84 -3.89 5.41 8.43
CA PRO A 84 -5.03 6.03 7.76
C PRO A 84 -6.34 5.73 8.48
N ARG A 85 -7.12 6.77 8.73
CA ARG A 85 -8.49 6.65 9.23
C ARG A 85 -9.42 6.46 8.04
N HIS A 86 -9.58 5.21 7.64
CA HIS A 86 -10.29 4.87 6.41
C HIS A 86 -11.32 3.78 6.71
N LYS A 87 -12.41 3.78 5.94
CA LYS A 87 -13.48 2.80 6.09
C LYS A 87 -13.02 1.35 5.88
N ARG A 88 -11.90 1.15 5.19
CA ARG A 88 -11.33 -0.17 4.91
C ARG A 88 -10.10 -0.48 5.78
N ALA A 89 -9.98 0.18 6.93
CA ALA A 89 -8.85 -0.06 7.85
C ALA A 89 -8.75 -1.54 8.26
N ASP A 90 -9.90 -2.20 8.47
CA ASP A 90 -9.93 -3.62 8.84
C ASP A 90 -9.36 -4.51 7.73
N ASP A 91 -9.63 -4.18 6.48
CA ASP A 91 -9.06 -4.91 5.33
C ASP A 91 -7.56 -4.76 5.28
N LEU A 92 -7.06 -3.54 5.46
CA LEU A 92 -5.63 -3.25 5.46
C LEU A 92 -4.92 -4.04 6.56
N LEU A 93 -5.51 -4.07 7.75
CA LEU A 93 -4.97 -4.83 8.88
C LEU A 93 -4.96 -6.32 8.57
N SER A 94 -6.04 -6.84 8.00
CA SER A 94 -6.16 -8.24 7.61
C SER A 94 -5.09 -8.65 6.60
N TRP A 95 -4.85 -7.80 5.58
CA TRP A 95 -3.81 -8.05 4.59
C TRP A 95 -2.42 -8.10 5.23
N GLY A 96 -2.16 -7.18 6.14
CA GLY A 96 -0.88 -7.14 6.86
C GLY A 96 -0.65 -8.40 7.70
N LEU A 97 -1.67 -8.84 8.42
CA LEU A 97 -1.59 -10.04 9.25
C LEU A 97 -1.39 -11.29 8.37
N GLU A 98 -2.14 -11.41 7.28
CA GLU A 98 -2.02 -12.53 6.35
C GLU A 98 -0.60 -12.64 5.80
N LEU A 99 -0.03 -11.52 5.34
CA LEU A 99 1.32 -11.49 4.79
C LEU A 99 2.38 -11.78 5.84
N SER A 100 2.19 -11.33 7.07
CA SER A 100 3.09 -11.63 8.20
C SER A 100 3.10 -13.11 8.51
N TYR A 101 1.96 -13.75 8.54
CA TYR A 101 1.88 -15.20 8.77
C TYR A 101 2.57 -16.00 7.68
N LYS A 102 2.36 -15.64 6.42
CA LYS A 102 2.99 -16.34 5.29
C LYS A 102 4.51 -16.19 5.30
N ASN A 103 5.01 -15.05 5.74
CA ASN A 103 6.45 -14.78 5.77
C ASN A 103 7.11 -15.27 7.05
N GLY A 104 6.35 -15.49 8.12
CA GLY A 104 6.86 -15.89 9.43
C GLY A 104 6.93 -17.39 9.63
N SER A 105 6.43 -18.15 8.71
CA SER A 105 6.40 -19.61 8.83
C SER A 105 7.67 -20.25 8.31
#